data_b4e640ceb8f0e389f05ceae026c9e2d7
#
_entry.id   b4e640ceb8f0e389f05ceae026c9e2d7
#
_cell.length_a   1.000
_cell.length_b   1.000
_cell.length_c   1.000
_cell.angle_alpha   90.00
_cell.angle_beta   90.00
_cell.angle_gamma   90.00
#
_symmetry.space_group_name_H-M   'P 1'
#
loop_
_entity.id
_entity.type
_entity.pdbx_description
1 polymer ?
#
loop_
_entity_poly.entity_id
_entity_poly.type
_entity_poly.pdbx_seq_one_letter_code
_entity_poly.pdbx_strand_id
1 'polypeptide(L)'
;MARQRIHNRRAARGSLGGGASWISYSDMMAALLLIFVLILTYSLYQYFTMLETKTKELDDERNKVLVQEAALKIMSDELDEKEQTLIIIRADLDAKEEELNAANLILISKEEELEELQNALIIKQADLDKATAKLEEQQLLLSTQARRIDDLVGIRTAMIRELSSALSSANLKATVDPNNGDIVLDSSVFFESGKYTIKEEGRELLNRFVPVYLNVLLRDEYSDYLGEIIIEGHTDSQGSYETNLKLSQDRALQVALYCLNMPALSRAQKTKLQQILTAKGRSYSDLIYVNGVEDADASRRVEFKFSLKDAEMIDEMNRILSQQEQGTGD
;
A
#
# COMPACT_ATOMS: atom_id res chain seq x y z
N MET A 1 -58.45 -12.86 19.60
CA MET A 1 -59.05 -11.85 20.50
C MET A 1 -58.13 -10.63 20.57
N ALA A 2 -58.67 -9.51 20.17
CA ALA A 2 -58.54 -8.10 20.58
C ALA A 2 -57.17 -7.46 20.29
N ARG A 3 -57.06 -6.59 19.31
CA ARG A 3 -57.45 -5.13 19.23
C ARG A 3 -56.68 -4.31 20.27
N GLN A 4 -55.95 -3.21 19.94
CA GLN A 4 -56.36 -1.94 19.29
C GLN A 4 -55.09 -1.04 19.18
N ARG A 5 -54.90 -0.35 18.11
CA ARG A 5 -55.21 1.06 17.70
C ARG A 5 -54.16 2.06 18.20
N ILE A 6 -53.46 2.69 17.25
CA ILE A 6 -53.63 4.02 16.63
C ILE A 6 -53.42 5.20 17.59
N HIS A 7 -52.54 6.11 17.27
CA HIS A 7 -52.82 7.52 17.00
C HIS A 7 -51.59 8.31 16.49
N ASN A 8 -51.76 8.79 15.38
CA ASN A 8 -51.49 10.04 14.69
C ASN A 8 -51.46 11.31 15.53
N ARG A 9 -50.58 12.24 15.16
CA ARG A 9 -50.80 13.71 14.94
C ARG A 9 -49.42 14.35 14.65
N ARG A 10 -49.25 14.86 13.44
CA ARG A 10 -49.53 16.21 12.88
C ARG A 10 -48.86 17.35 13.68
N ALA A 11 -47.90 17.94 13.03
CA ALA A 11 -47.87 19.19 12.25
C ALA A 11 -47.72 20.50 13.06
N ALA A 12 -46.85 21.35 12.62
CA ALA A 12 -46.98 22.80 12.26
C ALA A 12 -45.55 23.35 12.08
N ARG A 13 -45.22 23.83 11.01
CA ARG A 13 -45.16 25.12 10.30
C ARG A 13 -44.90 26.35 11.16
N GLY A 14 -43.89 27.11 10.71
CA GLY A 14 -43.62 28.53 10.94
C GLY A 14 -42.24 28.83 10.43
N SER A 15 -42.00 29.38 9.39
CA SER A 15 -42.18 30.61 8.67
C SER A 15 -41.36 31.81 9.19
N LEU A 16 -40.53 32.33 8.29
CA LEU A 16 -40.09 33.72 8.08
C LEU A 16 -38.95 34.24 8.96
N GLY A 17 -37.96 34.76 8.30
CA GLY A 17 -37.78 36.12 7.99
C GLY A 17 -36.33 36.47 7.65
N GLY A 18 -36.20 37.18 6.60
CA GLY A 18 -35.04 37.61 5.89
C GLY A 18 -34.18 38.66 6.60
N GLY A 19 -33.03 38.83 6.03
CA GLY A 19 -32.08 39.87 6.35
C GLY A 19 -30.86 39.76 5.47
N ALA A 20 -30.92 40.37 4.32
CA ALA A 20 -29.74 40.58 3.49
C ALA A 20 -28.86 41.64 4.18
N SER A 21 -27.66 41.27 4.55
CA SER A 21 -26.64 42.21 4.96
C SER A 21 -25.40 42.06 4.08
N TRP A 22 -24.94 43.16 3.61
CA TRP A 22 -23.77 43.43 2.79
C TRP A 22 -22.50 42.87 3.42
N ILE A 23 -22.02 41.79 2.83
CA ILE A 23 -20.74 41.23 3.18
C ILE A 23 -19.69 42.00 2.40
N SER A 24 -18.76 42.64 3.10
CA SER A 24 -17.65 43.38 2.45
C SER A 24 -16.80 42.39 1.65
N TYR A 25 -16.21 42.85 0.54
CA TYR A 25 -15.42 42.05 -0.42
C TYR A 25 -14.24 41.35 0.29
N SER A 26 -13.73 41.90 1.39
CA SER A 26 -12.68 41.30 2.21
C SER A 26 -13.22 40.14 3.06
N ASP A 27 -14.45 40.20 3.54
CA ASP A 27 -15.12 39.12 4.24
C ASP A 27 -15.43 37.94 3.29
N MET A 28 -15.78 38.27 2.04
CA MET A 28 -16.00 37.27 1.01
C MET A 28 -14.69 36.55 0.63
N MET A 29 -13.57 37.29 0.55
CA MET A 29 -12.25 36.69 0.30
C MET A 29 -11.76 35.91 1.53
N ALA A 30 -11.96 36.41 2.74
CA ALA A 30 -11.64 35.68 3.96
C ALA A 30 -12.52 34.43 4.13
N ALA A 31 -13.82 34.56 3.81
CA ALA A 31 -14.75 33.43 3.79
C ALA A 31 -14.36 32.39 2.71
N LEU A 32 -13.91 32.85 1.52
CA LEU A 32 -13.47 31.97 0.44
C LEU A 32 -12.15 31.27 0.79
N LEU A 33 -11.22 31.98 1.43
CA LEU A 33 -9.96 31.43 1.93
C LEU A 33 -10.23 30.45 3.10
N LEU A 34 -11.18 30.79 3.99
CA LEU A 34 -11.61 29.93 5.09
C LEU A 34 -12.33 28.69 4.56
N ILE A 35 -13.18 28.85 3.54
CA ILE A 35 -13.81 27.71 2.84
C ILE A 35 -12.76 26.86 2.14
N PHE A 36 -11.75 27.47 1.50
CA PHE A 36 -10.66 26.72 0.83
C PHE A 36 -9.80 25.96 1.86
N VAL A 37 -9.43 26.60 2.97
CA VAL A 37 -8.72 25.93 4.08
C VAL A 37 -9.60 24.86 4.71
N LEU A 38 -10.91 25.11 4.88
CA LEU A 38 -11.86 24.11 5.35
C LEU A 38 -12.02 22.94 4.36
N ILE A 39 -12.08 23.21 3.06
CA ILE A 39 -12.11 22.17 2.04
C ILE A 39 -10.80 21.38 2.04
N LEU A 40 -9.66 22.06 2.21
CA LEU A 40 -8.34 21.43 2.22
C LEU A 40 -8.12 20.62 3.50
N THR A 41 -8.51 21.17 4.66
CA THR A 41 -8.49 20.43 5.94
C THR A 41 -9.55 19.32 5.95
N TYR A 42 -10.72 19.56 5.35
CA TYR A 42 -11.74 18.51 5.16
C TYR A 42 -11.26 17.42 4.19
N SER A 43 -10.58 17.79 3.09
CA SER A 43 -10.00 16.83 2.15
C SER A 43 -8.85 16.03 2.79
N LEU A 44 -7.98 16.70 3.57
CA LEU A 44 -6.95 16.03 4.38
C LEU A 44 -7.55 15.16 5.47
N TYR A 45 -8.57 15.65 6.16
CA TYR A 45 -9.33 14.88 7.16
C TYR A 45 -10.02 13.68 6.50
N GLN A 46 -10.68 13.87 5.35
CA GLN A 46 -11.23 12.80 4.52
C GLN A 46 -10.16 11.81 4.07
N TYR A 47 -8.97 12.30 3.69
CA TYR A 47 -7.86 11.44 3.30
C TYR A 47 -7.32 10.62 4.48
N PHE A 48 -7.12 11.27 5.63
CA PHE A 48 -6.70 10.57 6.86
C PHE A 48 -7.78 9.64 7.39
N THR A 49 -9.06 10.07 7.38
CA THR A 49 -10.17 9.18 7.75
C THR A 49 -10.37 8.05 6.74
N MET A 50 -10.10 8.31 5.44
CA MET A 50 -10.11 7.26 4.42
C MET A 50 -8.95 6.27 4.59
N LEU A 51 -7.75 6.75 4.96
CA LEU A 51 -6.61 5.90 5.34
C LEU A 51 -6.90 5.13 6.62
N GLU A 52 -7.46 5.80 7.62
CA GLU A 52 -7.84 5.17 8.89
C GLU A 52 -9.01 4.19 8.72
N THR A 53 -9.98 4.52 7.86
CA THR A 53 -11.05 3.57 7.48
C THR A 53 -10.51 2.41 6.65
N LYS A 54 -9.59 2.66 5.70
CA LYS A 54 -8.96 1.58 4.91
C LYS A 54 -8.08 0.66 5.77
N THR A 55 -7.34 1.20 6.73
CA THR A 55 -6.61 0.37 7.71
C THR A 55 -7.57 -0.36 8.64
N LYS A 56 -8.65 0.29 9.09
CA LYS A 56 -9.70 -0.39 9.86
C LYS A 56 -10.43 -1.45 9.03
N GLU A 57 -10.76 -1.16 7.77
CA GLU A 57 -11.35 -2.16 6.85
C GLU A 57 -10.41 -3.36 6.64
N LEU A 58 -9.10 -3.12 6.50
CA LEU A 58 -8.10 -4.20 6.41
C LEU A 58 -7.95 -4.97 7.73
N ASP A 59 -7.98 -4.28 8.87
CA ASP A 59 -7.96 -4.93 10.18
C ASP A 59 -9.29 -5.66 10.47
N ASP A 60 -10.42 -5.09 10.05
CA ASP A 60 -11.74 -5.75 10.13
C ASP A 60 -11.81 -6.95 9.17
N GLU A 61 -11.27 -6.84 7.94
CA GLU A 61 -11.15 -7.97 7.02
C GLU A 61 -10.23 -9.05 7.57
N ARG A 62 -9.10 -8.67 8.15
CA ARG A 62 -8.18 -9.59 8.83
C ARG A 62 -8.84 -10.25 10.04
N ASN A 63 -9.57 -9.48 10.83
CA ASN A 63 -10.35 -10.02 11.95
C ASN A 63 -11.49 -10.92 11.49
N LYS A 64 -12.15 -10.58 10.37
CA LYS A 64 -13.16 -11.45 9.74
C LYS A 64 -12.55 -12.76 9.24
N VAL A 65 -11.37 -12.71 8.60
CA VAL A 65 -10.64 -13.93 8.18
C VAL A 65 -10.26 -14.77 9.39
N LEU A 66 -9.74 -14.15 10.47
CA LEU A 66 -9.43 -14.86 11.72
C LEU A 66 -10.69 -15.45 12.37
N VAL A 67 -11.81 -14.72 12.36
CA VAL A 67 -13.10 -15.22 12.85
C VAL A 67 -13.63 -16.34 11.94
N GLN A 68 -13.43 -16.24 10.62
CA GLN A 68 -13.80 -17.30 9.67
C GLN A 68 -12.90 -18.54 9.81
N GLU A 69 -11.59 -18.37 10.03
CA GLU A 69 -10.67 -19.47 10.33
C GLU A 69 -11.03 -20.15 11.67
N ALA A 70 -11.37 -19.35 12.69
CA ALA A 70 -11.84 -19.88 13.96
C ALA A 70 -13.19 -20.59 13.81
N ALA A 71 -14.11 -20.05 13.04
CA ALA A 71 -15.40 -20.67 12.72
C ALA A 71 -15.26 -21.94 11.87
N LEU A 72 -14.31 -21.94 10.91
CA LEU A 72 -13.96 -23.14 10.14
C LEU A 72 -13.33 -24.20 11.02
N LYS A 73 -12.50 -23.80 11.98
CA LYS A 73 -11.92 -24.74 12.95
C LYS A 73 -12.98 -25.34 13.87
N ILE A 74 -13.91 -24.51 14.38
CA ILE A 74 -15.05 -24.98 15.17
C ILE A 74 -15.94 -25.92 14.34
N MET A 75 -16.17 -25.58 13.06
CA MET A 75 -16.95 -26.43 12.14
C MET A 75 -16.22 -27.73 11.78
N SER A 76 -14.88 -27.73 11.75
CA SER A 76 -14.06 -28.93 11.60
C SER A 76 -14.11 -29.81 12.84
N ASP A 77 -13.99 -29.20 14.03
CA ASP A 77 -14.08 -29.90 15.31
C ASP A 77 -15.51 -30.46 15.52
N GLU A 78 -16.57 -29.71 15.10
CA GLU A 78 -17.95 -30.22 15.07
C GLU A 78 -18.15 -31.33 14.02
N LEU A 79 -17.43 -31.28 12.90
CA LEU A 79 -17.43 -32.36 11.89
C LEU A 79 -16.82 -33.64 12.44
N ASP A 80 -15.68 -33.52 13.13
CA ASP A 80 -15.01 -34.67 13.77
C ASP A 80 -15.87 -35.27 14.89
N GLU A 81 -16.56 -34.44 15.68
CA GLU A 81 -17.52 -34.88 16.70
C GLU A 81 -18.74 -35.53 16.06
N LYS A 82 -19.25 -34.98 14.96
CA LYS A 82 -20.35 -35.58 14.17
C LYS A 82 -19.90 -36.88 13.49
N GLU A 83 -18.66 -36.97 13.01
CA GLU A 83 -18.11 -38.19 12.44
C GLU A 83 -18.04 -39.30 13.50
N GLN A 84 -17.56 -38.95 14.71
CA GLN A 84 -17.56 -39.90 15.84
C GLN A 84 -18.99 -40.27 16.24
N THR A 85 -19.90 -39.31 16.29
CA THR A 85 -21.31 -39.55 16.59
C THR A 85 -21.97 -40.39 15.49
N LEU A 86 -21.60 -40.13 14.22
CA LEU A 86 -22.06 -40.96 13.07
C LEU A 86 -21.49 -42.38 13.11
N ILE A 87 -20.24 -42.57 13.60
CA ILE A 87 -19.66 -43.93 13.82
C ILE A 87 -20.42 -44.67 14.92
N ILE A 88 -20.76 -43.98 16.03
CA ILE A 88 -21.56 -44.56 17.13
C ILE A 88 -22.98 -44.89 16.66
N ILE A 89 -23.61 -43.96 15.88
CA ILE A 89 -24.96 -44.20 15.35
C ILE A 89 -24.97 -45.31 14.29
N ARG A 90 -23.85 -45.44 13.52
CA ARG A 90 -23.69 -46.53 12.55
C ARG A 90 -23.54 -47.89 13.25
N ALA A 91 -22.73 -47.95 14.31
CA ALA A 91 -22.59 -49.13 15.12
C ALA A 91 -23.90 -49.51 15.85
N ASP A 92 -24.71 -48.50 16.25
CA ASP A 92 -26.02 -48.69 16.85
C ASP A 92 -27.07 -49.14 15.82
N LEU A 93 -26.96 -48.68 14.59
CA LEU A 93 -27.77 -49.17 13.45
C LEU A 93 -27.42 -50.60 13.09
N ASP A 94 -26.12 -50.94 12.99
CA ASP A 94 -25.66 -52.28 12.71
C ASP A 94 -26.13 -53.27 13.83
N ALA A 95 -26.14 -52.83 15.12
CA ALA A 95 -26.68 -53.59 16.22
C ALA A 95 -28.22 -53.71 16.19
N LYS A 96 -28.91 -52.71 15.67
CA LYS A 96 -30.36 -52.72 15.51
C LYS A 96 -30.86 -53.44 14.27
N GLU A 97 -30.03 -53.53 13.20
CA GLU A 97 -30.32 -54.36 12.04
C GLU A 97 -30.45 -55.86 12.39
N GLU A 98 -29.68 -56.31 13.37
CA GLU A 98 -29.81 -57.66 13.92
C GLU A 98 -31.06 -57.87 14.76
N GLU A 99 -31.63 -56.82 15.34
CA GLU A 99 -32.84 -56.92 16.19
C GLU A 99 -34.18 -56.73 15.43
N LEU A 100 -34.15 -56.11 14.28
CA LEU A 100 -35.39 -55.72 13.62
C LEU A 100 -35.65 -56.48 12.32
N ASN A 101 -36.19 -57.68 12.47
CA ASN A 101 -36.83 -58.48 11.43
C ASN A 101 -38.24 -57.92 11.01
N ALA A 102 -38.37 -56.58 11.05
CA ALA A 102 -39.62 -55.90 10.61
C ALA A 102 -39.33 -55.00 9.41
N ALA A 103 -39.24 -55.59 8.22
CA ALA A 103 -38.88 -54.92 6.95
C ALA A 103 -39.80 -53.72 6.60
N ASN A 104 -40.97 -53.61 7.19
CA ASN A 104 -41.93 -52.53 6.84
C ASN A 104 -41.70 -51.22 7.61
N LEU A 105 -41.10 -51.24 8.79
CA LEU A 105 -40.78 -50.03 9.54
C LEU A 105 -39.50 -49.34 9.01
N ILE A 106 -38.59 -50.12 8.46
CA ILE A 106 -37.32 -49.62 7.90
C ILE A 106 -37.57 -48.81 6.61
N LEU A 107 -38.55 -49.18 5.78
CA LEU A 107 -38.90 -48.48 4.55
C LEU A 107 -39.43 -47.06 4.83
N ILE A 108 -40.33 -46.93 5.79
CA ILE A 108 -40.93 -45.63 6.18
C ILE A 108 -39.87 -44.72 6.77
N SER A 109 -38.97 -45.25 7.63
CA SER A 109 -37.90 -44.45 8.21
C SER A 109 -36.82 -44.00 7.16
N LYS A 110 -36.64 -44.82 6.09
CA LYS A 110 -35.74 -44.45 4.99
C LYS A 110 -36.35 -43.42 4.03
N GLU A 111 -37.65 -43.40 3.87
CA GLU A 111 -38.32 -42.35 3.11
C GLU A 111 -38.23 -40.98 3.82
N GLU A 112 -38.42 -40.99 5.17
CA GLU A 112 -38.25 -39.78 5.97
C GLU A 112 -36.77 -39.31 5.98
N GLU A 113 -35.81 -40.23 6.09
CA GLU A 113 -34.37 -39.92 6.06
C GLU A 113 -33.91 -39.39 4.67
N LEU A 114 -34.54 -39.88 3.59
CA LEU A 114 -34.32 -39.36 2.22
C LEU A 114 -34.87 -37.96 2.05
N GLU A 115 -36.02 -37.65 2.63
CA GLU A 115 -36.60 -36.34 2.60
C GLU A 115 -35.79 -35.33 3.42
N GLU A 116 -35.30 -35.74 4.60
CA GLU A 116 -34.36 -34.94 5.40
C GLU A 116 -33.00 -34.72 4.67
N LEU A 117 -32.48 -35.77 4.01
CA LEU A 117 -31.26 -35.68 3.23
C LEU A 117 -31.41 -34.76 2.01
N GLN A 118 -32.58 -34.80 1.33
CA GLN A 118 -32.88 -33.88 0.24
C GLN A 118 -32.97 -32.43 0.72
N ASN A 119 -33.58 -32.20 1.88
CA ASN A 119 -33.64 -30.87 2.49
C ASN A 119 -32.25 -30.37 2.94
N ALA A 120 -31.44 -31.27 3.51
CA ALA A 120 -30.06 -30.96 3.88
C ALA A 120 -29.16 -30.67 2.65
N LEU A 121 -29.39 -31.36 1.54
CA LEU A 121 -28.73 -31.10 0.25
C LEU A 121 -29.11 -29.73 -0.31
N ILE A 122 -30.39 -29.33 -0.23
CA ILE A 122 -30.86 -28.02 -0.66
C ILE A 122 -30.21 -26.90 0.17
N ILE A 123 -30.09 -27.12 1.50
CA ILE A 123 -29.44 -26.15 2.39
C ILE A 123 -27.94 -26.04 2.05
N LYS A 124 -27.25 -27.18 1.86
CA LYS A 124 -25.83 -27.18 1.47
C LYS A 124 -25.59 -26.58 0.09
N GLN A 125 -26.53 -26.78 -0.85
CA GLN A 125 -26.43 -26.15 -2.16
C GLN A 125 -26.52 -24.61 -2.04
N ALA A 126 -27.46 -24.12 -1.26
CA ALA A 126 -27.61 -22.68 -1.00
C ALA A 126 -26.38 -22.10 -0.28
N ASP A 127 -25.73 -22.86 0.60
CA ASP A 127 -24.50 -22.42 1.26
C ASP A 127 -23.28 -22.42 0.28
N LEU A 128 -23.24 -23.40 -0.63
CA LEU A 128 -22.27 -23.45 -1.74
C LEU A 128 -22.45 -22.26 -2.70
N ASP A 129 -23.68 -21.92 -3.04
CA ASP A 129 -23.98 -20.79 -3.92
C ASP A 129 -23.56 -19.45 -3.26
N LYS A 130 -23.77 -19.32 -1.95
CA LYS A 130 -23.25 -18.17 -1.18
C LYS A 130 -21.74 -18.13 -1.11
N ALA A 131 -21.08 -19.27 -0.92
CA ALA A 131 -19.64 -19.34 -0.86
C ALA A 131 -18.99 -19.04 -2.22
N THR A 132 -19.60 -19.52 -3.33
CA THR A 132 -19.15 -19.22 -4.68
C THR A 132 -19.35 -17.73 -5.02
N ALA A 133 -20.49 -17.13 -4.67
CA ALA A 133 -20.72 -15.70 -4.85
C ALA A 133 -19.68 -14.86 -4.06
N LYS A 134 -19.33 -15.29 -2.85
CA LYS A 134 -18.29 -14.61 -2.05
C LYS A 134 -16.88 -14.78 -2.65
N LEU A 135 -16.59 -15.95 -3.22
CA LEU A 135 -15.35 -16.19 -3.95
C LEU A 135 -15.22 -15.32 -5.20
N GLU A 136 -16.32 -15.16 -5.95
CA GLU A 136 -16.35 -14.28 -7.11
C GLU A 136 -16.13 -12.80 -6.71
N GLU A 137 -16.75 -12.36 -5.61
CA GLU A 137 -16.50 -11.01 -5.05
C GLU A 137 -15.05 -10.82 -4.66
N GLN A 138 -14.44 -11.80 -3.99
CA GLN A 138 -13.02 -11.76 -3.61
C GLN A 138 -12.10 -11.78 -4.83
N GLN A 139 -12.41 -12.57 -5.87
CA GLN A 139 -11.66 -12.58 -7.12
C GLN A 139 -11.74 -11.23 -7.85
N LEU A 140 -12.92 -10.61 -7.85
CA LEU A 140 -13.09 -9.27 -8.42
C LEU A 140 -12.25 -8.23 -7.66
N LEU A 141 -12.26 -8.28 -6.33
CA LEU A 141 -11.44 -7.41 -5.49
C LEU A 141 -9.95 -7.60 -5.76
N LEU A 142 -9.48 -8.86 -5.79
CA LEU A 142 -8.09 -9.19 -6.10
C LEU A 142 -7.68 -8.72 -7.50
N SER A 143 -8.56 -8.90 -8.51
CA SER A 143 -8.28 -8.44 -9.86
C SER A 143 -8.19 -6.92 -9.95
N THR A 144 -9.00 -6.21 -9.16
CA THR A 144 -8.96 -4.74 -9.08
C THR A 144 -7.68 -4.26 -8.41
N GLN A 145 -7.26 -4.95 -7.35
CA GLN A 145 -5.98 -4.66 -6.68
C GLN A 145 -4.78 -4.96 -7.58
N ALA A 146 -4.81 -6.08 -8.31
CA ALA A 146 -3.77 -6.42 -9.27
C ALA A 146 -3.61 -5.34 -10.37
N ARG A 147 -4.74 -4.86 -10.93
CA ARG A 147 -4.69 -3.75 -11.89
C ARG A 147 -4.08 -2.50 -11.31
N ARG A 148 -4.41 -2.16 -10.06
CA ARG A 148 -3.85 -0.98 -9.39
C ARG A 148 -2.33 -1.10 -9.20
N ILE A 149 -1.83 -2.31 -8.95
CA ILE A 149 -0.39 -2.59 -8.90
C ILE A 149 0.24 -2.42 -10.28
N ASP A 150 -0.37 -3.00 -11.31
CA ASP A 150 0.12 -2.87 -12.70
C ASP A 150 0.20 -1.40 -13.12
N ASP A 151 -0.80 -0.60 -12.78
CA ASP A 151 -0.81 0.84 -13.04
C ASP A 151 0.37 1.55 -12.34
N LEU A 152 0.63 1.23 -11.06
CA LEU A 152 1.73 1.82 -10.30
C LEU A 152 3.10 1.36 -10.80
N VAL A 153 3.24 0.11 -11.19
CA VAL A 153 4.44 -0.42 -11.84
C VAL A 153 4.65 0.24 -13.20
N GLY A 154 3.57 0.43 -13.94
CA GLY A 154 3.58 1.15 -15.21
C GLY A 154 4.06 2.59 -15.07
N ILE A 155 3.54 3.32 -14.08
CA ILE A 155 3.94 4.70 -13.74
C ILE A 155 5.42 4.74 -13.37
N ARG A 156 5.88 3.85 -12.47
CA ARG A 156 7.30 3.77 -12.08
C ARG A 156 8.19 3.54 -13.30
N THR A 157 7.83 2.60 -14.15
CA THR A 157 8.60 2.29 -15.36
C THR A 157 8.64 3.46 -16.34
N ALA A 158 7.52 4.18 -16.49
CA ALA A 158 7.46 5.39 -17.30
C ALA A 158 8.37 6.48 -16.73
N MET A 159 8.32 6.73 -15.42
CA MET A 159 9.18 7.70 -14.74
C MET A 159 10.66 7.36 -14.95
N ILE A 160 11.07 6.11 -14.76
CA ILE A 160 12.46 5.66 -14.95
C ILE A 160 12.92 5.88 -16.40
N ARG A 161 12.08 5.53 -17.37
CA ARG A 161 12.38 5.69 -18.79
C ARG A 161 12.53 7.17 -19.18
N GLU A 162 11.62 8.01 -18.72
CA GLU A 162 11.69 9.45 -18.99
C GLU A 162 12.87 10.10 -18.31
N LEU A 163 13.15 9.69 -17.07
CA LEU A 163 14.30 10.17 -16.32
C LEU A 163 15.62 9.81 -17.03
N SER A 164 15.76 8.56 -17.45
CA SER A 164 16.90 8.10 -18.23
C SER A 164 17.06 8.88 -19.55
N SER A 165 15.95 9.10 -20.26
CA SER A 165 15.93 9.87 -21.50
C SER A 165 16.30 11.35 -21.28
N ALA A 166 15.73 11.98 -20.26
CA ALA A 166 15.99 13.38 -19.92
C ALA A 166 17.45 13.61 -19.50
N LEU A 167 18.01 12.72 -18.68
CA LEU A 167 19.42 12.80 -18.24
C LEU A 167 20.38 12.58 -19.40
N SER A 168 20.08 11.62 -20.27
CA SER A 168 20.86 11.36 -21.49
C SER A 168 20.84 12.57 -22.44
N SER A 169 19.67 13.16 -22.64
CA SER A 169 19.49 14.35 -23.49
C SER A 169 20.22 15.59 -22.94
N ALA A 170 20.32 15.69 -21.62
CA ALA A 170 21.10 16.74 -20.93
C ALA A 170 22.61 16.48 -20.93
N ASN A 171 23.06 15.39 -21.55
CA ASN A 171 24.47 14.95 -21.55
C ASN A 171 25.06 14.86 -20.14
N LEU A 172 24.28 14.31 -19.20
CA LEU A 172 24.68 14.07 -17.83
C LEU A 172 25.21 12.62 -17.71
N LYS A 173 26.44 12.48 -17.21
CA LYS A 173 27.02 11.19 -16.89
C LYS A 173 26.44 10.68 -15.57
N ALA A 174 25.18 10.27 -15.58
CA ALA A 174 24.49 9.67 -14.47
C ALA A 174 23.92 8.32 -14.92
N THR A 175 24.15 7.28 -14.14
CA THR A 175 23.60 5.96 -14.42
C THR A 175 22.29 5.83 -13.67
N VAL A 176 21.22 5.57 -14.42
CA VAL A 176 19.91 5.26 -13.85
C VAL A 176 19.76 3.75 -13.80
N ASP A 177 19.52 3.19 -12.63
CA ASP A 177 19.19 1.78 -12.49
C ASP A 177 17.81 1.51 -13.16
N PRO A 178 17.76 0.62 -14.16
CA PRO A 178 16.52 0.35 -14.88
C PRO A 178 15.43 -0.32 -14.04
N ASN A 179 15.78 -0.91 -12.88
CA ASN A 179 14.84 -1.65 -12.03
C ASN A 179 14.16 -0.76 -11.01
N ASN A 180 14.91 0.13 -10.38
CA ASN A 180 14.43 0.94 -9.27
C ASN A 180 14.45 2.45 -9.53
N GLY A 181 15.16 2.90 -10.58
CA GLY A 181 15.29 4.31 -10.94
C GLY A 181 16.31 5.07 -10.10
N ASP A 182 17.11 4.37 -9.31
CA ASP A 182 18.17 4.97 -8.51
C ASP A 182 19.23 5.58 -9.41
N ILE A 183 19.71 6.76 -9.04
CA ILE A 183 20.74 7.47 -9.78
C ILE A 183 22.00 7.54 -8.92
N VAL A 184 23.03 6.92 -9.43
CA VAL A 184 24.32 6.84 -8.77
C VAL A 184 25.24 7.96 -9.28
N LEU A 185 25.76 8.76 -8.35
CA LEU A 185 26.72 9.82 -8.61
C LEU A 185 27.98 9.56 -7.76
N ASP A 186 29.13 9.63 -8.42
CA ASP A 186 30.43 9.41 -7.75
C ASP A 186 30.68 10.48 -6.68
N SER A 187 30.92 10.04 -5.45
CA SER A 187 31.18 10.91 -4.30
C SER A 187 32.47 11.74 -4.46
N SER A 188 33.44 11.29 -5.23
CA SER A 188 34.69 12.01 -5.49
C SER A 188 34.48 13.33 -6.21
N VAL A 189 33.42 13.44 -7.02
CA VAL A 189 33.00 14.67 -7.69
C VAL A 189 32.51 15.69 -6.69
N PHE A 190 31.83 15.21 -5.62
CA PHE A 190 31.21 16.10 -4.64
C PHE A 190 32.11 16.50 -3.51
N PHE A 191 32.96 15.57 -3.02
CA PHE A 191 33.66 15.75 -1.74
C PHE A 191 35.12 15.39 -1.85
N GLU A 192 35.95 16.07 -1.06
CA GLU A 192 37.30 15.60 -0.75
C GLU A 192 37.23 14.42 0.21
N SER A 193 38.32 13.65 0.27
CA SER A 193 38.42 12.52 1.20
C SER A 193 38.19 12.98 2.64
N GLY A 194 37.29 12.27 3.34
CA GLY A 194 36.95 12.58 4.73
C GLY A 194 36.12 13.87 4.94
N LYS A 195 35.79 14.60 3.88
CA LYS A 195 35.04 15.85 3.99
C LYS A 195 33.60 15.68 3.48
N TYR A 196 32.74 16.59 3.93
CA TYR A 196 31.31 16.67 3.52
C TYR A 196 30.97 18.02 2.86
N THR A 197 31.92 18.94 2.73
CA THR A 197 31.72 20.20 2.01
C THR A 197 31.72 19.94 0.52
N ILE A 198 30.65 20.38 -0.16
CA ILE A 198 30.51 20.17 -1.60
C ILE A 198 31.53 21.03 -2.36
N LYS A 199 32.28 20.39 -3.25
CA LYS A 199 33.24 21.01 -4.17
C LYS A 199 32.50 21.76 -5.28
N GLU A 200 33.20 22.63 -5.98
CA GLU A 200 32.60 23.41 -7.08
C GLU A 200 32.11 22.50 -8.22
N GLU A 201 32.87 21.47 -8.59
CA GLU A 201 32.49 20.51 -9.62
C GLU A 201 31.21 19.78 -9.25
N GLY A 202 31.04 19.46 -7.96
CA GLY A 202 29.82 18.85 -7.43
C GLY A 202 28.60 19.80 -7.51
N ARG A 203 28.81 21.09 -7.21
CA ARG A 203 27.78 22.11 -7.34
C ARG A 203 27.35 22.30 -8.79
N GLU A 204 28.32 22.36 -9.71
CA GLU A 204 28.04 22.45 -11.15
C GLU A 204 27.24 21.25 -11.65
N LEU A 205 27.62 20.04 -11.20
CA LEU A 205 26.87 18.83 -11.53
C LEU A 205 25.43 18.90 -10.98
N LEU A 206 25.24 19.27 -9.71
CA LEU A 206 23.93 19.40 -9.11
C LEU A 206 23.08 20.47 -9.80
N ASN A 207 23.66 21.60 -10.16
CA ASN A 207 22.96 22.69 -10.87
C ASN A 207 22.42 22.26 -12.24
N ARG A 208 23.07 21.29 -12.87
CA ARG A 208 22.61 20.71 -14.15
C ARG A 208 21.65 19.54 -13.93
N PHE A 209 21.93 18.69 -12.95
CA PHE A 209 21.21 17.46 -12.71
C PHE A 209 19.85 17.68 -12.03
N VAL A 210 19.82 18.43 -10.91
CA VAL A 210 18.62 18.54 -10.06
C VAL A 210 17.43 19.15 -10.80
N PRO A 211 17.58 20.22 -11.60
CA PRO A 211 16.44 20.74 -12.38
C PRO A 211 15.86 19.71 -13.36
N VAL A 212 16.70 18.94 -14.05
CA VAL A 212 16.26 17.89 -14.98
C VAL A 212 15.52 16.79 -14.22
N TYR A 213 16.09 16.32 -13.11
CA TYR A 213 15.52 15.30 -12.25
C TYR A 213 14.14 15.70 -11.71
N LEU A 214 14.05 16.88 -11.12
CA LEU A 214 12.79 17.39 -10.56
C LEU A 214 11.74 17.72 -11.62
N ASN A 215 12.16 18.19 -12.80
CA ASN A 215 11.23 18.48 -13.90
C ASN A 215 10.55 17.20 -14.42
N VAL A 216 11.17 16.03 -14.30
CA VAL A 216 10.53 14.76 -14.61
C VAL A 216 9.63 14.33 -13.46
N LEU A 217 10.17 14.24 -12.24
CA LEU A 217 9.46 13.65 -11.11
C LEU A 217 8.27 14.49 -10.60
N LEU A 218 8.35 15.82 -10.76
CA LEU A 218 7.29 16.74 -10.30
C LEU A 218 6.30 17.13 -11.39
N ARG A 219 6.25 16.41 -12.51
CA ARG A 219 5.16 16.58 -13.49
C ARG A 219 3.83 16.27 -12.85
N ASP A 220 2.78 16.94 -13.28
CA ASP A 220 1.41 16.72 -12.81
C ASP A 220 1.00 15.24 -12.92
N GLU A 221 1.49 14.55 -13.95
CA GLU A 221 1.28 13.14 -14.24
C GLU A 221 1.85 12.21 -13.15
N TYR A 222 2.95 12.60 -12.49
CA TYR A 222 3.70 11.79 -11.53
C TYR A 222 3.63 12.30 -10.08
N SER A 223 3.40 13.60 -9.92
CA SER A 223 3.53 14.30 -8.63
C SER A 223 2.61 13.74 -7.55
N ASP A 224 1.45 13.20 -7.95
CA ASP A 224 0.48 12.62 -7.02
C ASP A 224 0.88 11.23 -6.55
N TYR A 225 1.68 10.52 -7.34
CA TYR A 225 2.19 9.19 -7.02
C TYR A 225 3.53 9.25 -6.28
N LEU A 226 4.27 10.35 -6.39
CA LEU A 226 5.57 10.51 -5.75
C LEU A 226 5.43 10.62 -4.23
N GLY A 227 6.04 9.68 -3.51
CA GLY A 227 6.06 9.64 -2.06
C GLY A 227 7.22 10.40 -1.47
N GLU A 228 8.44 10.03 -1.82
CA GLU A 228 9.66 10.56 -1.24
C GLU A 228 10.77 10.68 -2.30
N ILE A 229 11.62 11.68 -2.16
CA ILE A 229 12.92 11.75 -2.82
C ILE A 229 13.97 11.58 -1.74
N ILE A 230 14.85 10.60 -1.92
CA ILE A 230 15.83 10.23 -0.93
C ILE A 230 17.23 10.50 -1.50
N ILE A 231 18.04 11.21 -0.75
CA ILE A 231 19.48 11.35 -1.04
C ILE A 231 20.23 10.46 -0.05
N GLU A 232 20.87 9.41 -0.56
CA GLU A 232 21.65 8.49 0.26
C GLU A 232 23.15 8.71 0.05
N GLY A 233 23.87 8.82 1.16
CA GLY A 233 25.32 8.88 1.15
C GLY A 233 25.92 7.52 1.54
N HIS A 234 26.93 7.08 0.81
CA HIS A 234 27.65 5.83 1.04
C HIS A 234 29.15 6.09 1.20
N THR A 235 29.81 5.22 1.92
CA THR A 235 31.28 5.21 2.10
C THR A 235 31.85 3.85 1.68
N ASP A 236 33.16 3.79 1.55
CA ASP A 236 33.91 2.54 1.54
C ASP A 236 34.03 1.93 2.93
N SER A 237 34.63 0.76 3.03
CA SER A 237 34.86 0.03 4.30
C SER A 237 35.98 0.60 5.18
N GLN A 238 36.67 1.65 4.76
CA GLN A 238 37.77 2.24 5.53
C GLN A 238 37.25 3.02 6.73
N GLY A 239 37.69 2.68 7.92
CA GLY A 239 37.32 3.34 9.18
C GLY A 239 36.21 2.61 9.93
N SER A 240 35.73 3.23 11.03
CA SER A 240 34.64 2.63 11.82
C SER A 240 33.28 2.89 11.19
N TYR A 241 32.34 1.97 11.45
CA TYR A 241 30.96 2.11 10.97
C TYR A 241 30.32 3.43 11.42
N GLU A 242 30.51 3.80 12.67
CA GLU A 242 29.97 5.03 13.26
C GLU A 242 30.49 6.29 12.59
N THR A 243 31.82 6.34 12.36
CA THR A 243 32.44 7.47 11.67
C THR A 243 31.94 7.59 10.24
N ASN A 244 31.84 6.47 9.55
CA ASN A 244 31.34 6.41 8.20
C ASN A 244 29.84 6.73 8.13
N LEU A 245 29.02 6.29 9.12
CA LEU A 245 27.62 6.62 9.22
C LEU A 245 27.42 8.14 9.35
N LYS A 246 28.20 8.78 10.25
CA LYS A 246 28.16 10.23 10.39
C LYS A 246 28.61 10.95 9.12
N LEU A 247 29.72 10.53 8.52
CA LEU A 247 30.24 11.14 7.29
C LEU A 247 29.25 11.00 6.13
N SER A 248 28.64 9.82 5.93
CA SER A 248 27.66 9.58 4.90
C SER A 248 26.38 10.38 5.13
N GLN A 249 25.93 10.51 6.39
CA GLN A 249 24.79 11.34 6.75
C GLN A 249 25.05 12.83 6.49
N ASP A 250 26.20 13.33 6.91
CA ASP A 250 26.59 14.73 6.70
C ASP A 250 26.70 15.06 5.20
N ARG A 251 27.21 14.14 4.38
CA ARG A 251 27.27 14.26 2.93
C ARG A 251 25.90 14.33 2.28
N ALA A 252 25.03 13.38 2.62
CA ALA A 252 23.66 13.36 2.12
C ALA A 252 22.90 14.64 2.50
N LEU A 253 23.05 15.09 3.75
CA LEU A 253 22.44 16.31 4.24
C LEU A 253 22.95 17.56 3.50
N GLN A 254 24.26 17.67 3.24
CA GLN A 254 24.80 18.80 2.50
C GLN A 254 24.26 18.87 1.06
N VAL A 255 24.15 17.72 0.40
CA VAL A 255 23.54 17.66 -0.94
C VAL A 255 22.07 18.06 -0.88
N ALA A 256 21.31 17.54 0.08
CA ALA A 256 19.89 17.88 0.26
C ALA A 256 19.69 19.39 0.52
N LEU A 257 20.47 19.96 1.42
CA LEU A 257 20.42 21.41 1.71
C LEU A 257 20.80 22.25 0.49
N TYR A 258 21.79 21.81 -0.29
CA TYR A 258 22.15 22.48 -1.53
C TYR A 258 20.99 22.46 -2.53
N CYS A 259 20.35 21.32 -2.73
CA CYS A 259 19.18 21.18 -3.61
C CYS A 259 18.04 22.11 -3.18
N LEU A 260 17.70 22.16 -1.89
CA LEU A 260 16.64 23.00 -1.35
C LEU A 260 16.91 24.51 -1.57
N ASN A 261 18.17 24.91 -1.50
CA ASN A 261 18.59 26.33 -1.64
C ASN A 261 18.93 26.73 -3.10
N MET A 262 18.84 25.81 -4.04
CA MET A 262 19.24 26.03 -5.43
C MET A 262 18.44 27.18 -6.07
N PRO A 263 19.11 28.21 -6.67
CA PRO A 263 18.42 29.32 -7.29
C PRO A 263 17.60 28.95 -8.51
N ALA A 264 17.99 27.90 -9.23
CA ALA A 264 17.33 27.42 -10.44
C ALA A 264 15.92 26.82 -10.20
N LEU A 265 15.60 26.47 -8.96
CA LEU A 265 14.29 25.88 -8.63
C LEU A 265 13.24 26.96 -8.37
N SER A 266 12.07 26.76 -8.93
CA SER A 266 10.89 27.57 -8.66
C SER A 266 10.44 27.43 -7.20
N ARG A 267 9.67 28.42 -6.73
CA ARG A 267 9.10 28.39 -5.38
C ARG A 267 8.24 27.14 -5.16
N ALA A 268 7.45 26.76 -6.16
CA ALA A 268 6.60 25.57 -6.09
C ALA A 268 7.43 24.28 -5.93
N GLN A 269 8.49 24.14 -6.75
CA GLN A 269 9.41 22.99 -6.64
C GLN A 269 10.08 22.92 -5.28
N LYS A 270 10.56 24.06 -4.74
CA LYS A 270 11.15 24.11 -3.41
C LYS A 270 10.16 23.71 -2.32
N THR A 271 8.94 24.21 -2.37
CA THR A 271 7.91 23.85 -1.40
C THR A 271 7.57 22.37 -1.46
N LYS A 272 7.45 21.82 -2.67
CA LYS A 272 7.21 20.37 -2.84
C LYS A 272 8.39 19.56 -2.34
N LEU A 273 9.61 19.95 -2.69
CA LEU A 273 10.83 19.27 -2.27
C LEU A 273 10.98 19.25 -0.75
N GLN A 274 10.64 20.34 -0.06
CA GLN A 274 10.63 20.39 1.41
C GLN A 274 9.68 19.38 2.06
N GLN A 275 8.66 18.94 1.34
CA GLN A 275 7.70 17.97 1.86
C GLN A 275 8.12 16.50 1.67
N ILE A 276 8.95 16.24 0.64
CA ILE A 276 9.22 14.88 0.18
C ILE A 276 10.72 14.53 0.17
N LEU A 277 11.61 15.48 0.48
CA LEU A 277 13.05 15.23 0.46
C LEU A 277 13.53 14.68 1.79
N THR A 278 14.26 13.58 1.73
CA THR A 278 14.94 12.94 2.87
C THR A 278 16.41 12.77 2.56
N ALA A 279 17.26 12.90 3.58
CA ALA A 279 18.67 12.62 3.51
C ALA A 279 19.03 11.47 4.45
N LYS A 280 19.72 10.44 3.94
CA LYS A 280 20.09 9.24 4.70
C LYS A 280 21.58 8.93 4.55
N GLY A 281 22.25 8.61 5.66
CA GLY A 281 23.58 8.04 5.66
C GLY A 281 23.52 6.52 5.77
N ARG A 282 24.24 5.82 4.90
CA ARG A 282 24.26 4.34 4.83
C ARG A 282 25.57 3.74 5.33
N SER A 283 26.56 4.58 5.69
CA SER A 283 27.89 4.08 6.03
C SER A 283 28.43 3.20 4.88
N TYR A 284 29.01 2.05 5.21
CA TYR A 284 29.41 1.01 4.27
C TYR A 284 28.46 -0.21 4.28
N SER A 285 27.15 0.00 4.52
CA SER A 285 26.17 -1.10 4.52
C SER A 285 25.97 -1.74 3.15
N ASP A 286 26.19 -0.96 2.08
CA ASP A 286 25.92 -1.36 0.70
C ASP A 286 27.20 -1.15 -0.14
N LEU A 287 28.24 -1.95 0.16
CA LEU A 287 29.49 -1.94 -0.59
C LEU A 287 29.31 -2.52 -1.98
N ILE A 288 30.00 -1.93 -2.95
CA ILE A 288 30.05 -2.44 -4.33
C ILE A 288 31.26 -3.35 -4.48
N TYR A 289 31.06 -4.53 -5.04
CA TYR A 289 32.10 -5.52 -5.29
C TYR A 289 32.24 -5.78 -6.77
N VAL A 290 33.47 -5.80 -7.25
CA VAL A 290 33.82 -6.21 -8.62
C VAL A 290 34.71 -7.43 -8.51
N ASN A 291 34.30 -8.56 -9.09
CA ASN A 291 35.00 -9.85 -9.03
C ASN A 291 35.35 -10.30 -7.58
N GLY A 292 34.45 -10.02 -6.63
CA GLY A 292 34.62 -10.40 -5.21
C GLY A 292 35.54 -9.49 -4.39
N VAL A 293 36.06 -8.40 -4.99
CA VAL A 293 36.86 -7.38 -4.31
C VAL A 293 36.05 -6.10 -4.21
N GLU A 294 36.09 -5.43 -3.05
CA GLU A 294 35.45 -4.15 -2.88
C GLU A 294 35.98 -3.13 -3.89
N ASP A 295 35.08 -2.52 -4.62
CA ASP A 295 35.37 -1.32 -5.38
C ASP A 295 35.11 -0.10 -4.48
N ALA A 296 36.17 0.39 -3.86
CA ALA A 296 36.05 1.49 -2.92
C ALA A 296 35.63 2.80 -3.59
N ASP A 297 36.01 3.04 -4.85
CA ASP A 297 35.56 4.22 -5.60
C ASP A 297 34.09 4.18 -5.91
N ALA A 298 33.57 3.07 -6.40
CA ALA A 298 32.14 2.88 -6.64
C ALA A 298 31.34 2.83 -5.33
N SER A 299 31.91 2.32 -4.25
CA SER A 299 31.28 2.29 -2.93
C SER A 299 31.11 3.70 -2.35
N ARG A 300 32.06 4.62 -2.60
CA ARG A 300 31.94 6.03 -2.23
C ARG A 300 31.06 6.77 -3.22
N ARG A 301 29.75 6.81 -2.97
CA ARG A 301 28.77 7.39 -3.88
C ARG A 301 27.69 8.18 -3.15
N VAL A 302 26.98 8.99 -3.91
CA VAL A 302 25.71 9.60 -3.50
C VAL A 302 24.63 9.07 -4.46
N GLU A 303 23.58 8.55 -3.90
CA GLU A 303 22.45 8.04 -4.65
C GLU A 303 21.24 8.97 -4.51
N PHE A 304 20.60 9.27 -5.62
CA PHE A 304 19.31 9.91 -5.67
C PHE A 304 18.26 8.85 -5.97
N LYS A 305 17.36 8.65 -5.03
CA LYS A 305 16.29 7.66 -5.11
C LYS A 305 14.94 8.36 -5.05
N PHE A 306 13.94 7.71 -5.59
CA PHE A 306 12.56 8.14 -5.37
C PHE A 306 11.71 6.92 -4.99
N SER A 307 10.73 7.16 -4.12
CA SER A 307 9.71 6.17 -3.81
C SER A 307 8.34 6.66 -4.24
N LEU A 308 7.49 5.75 -4.63
CA LEU A 308 6.08 6.03 -4.86
C LEU A 308 5.33 5.94 -3.53
N LYS A 309 4.22 6.65 -3.43
CA LYS A 309 3.26 6.46 -2.33
C LYS A 309 2.80 5.01 -2.36
N ASP A 310 2.74 4.40 -1.20
CA ASP A 310 2.35 2.99 -1.02
C ASP A 310 3.35 1.96 -1.60
N ALA A 311 4.62 2.35 -1.83
CA ALA A 311 5.66 1.45 -2.33
C ALA A 311 5.85 0.21 -1.44
N GLU A 312 5.80 0.36 -0.12
CA GLU A 312 5.91 -0.76 0.82
C GLU A 312 4.76 -1.77 0.65
N MET A 313 3.54 -1.30 0.40
CA MET A 313 2.39 -2.15 0.13
C MET A 313 2.54 -2.90 -1.21
N ILE A 314 3.12 -2.23 -2.21
CA ILE A 314 3.40 -2.83 -3.52
C ILE A 314 4.47 -3.91 -3.40
N ASP A 315 5.55 -3.64 -2.67
CA ASP A 315 6.65 -4.59 -2.49
C ASP A 315 6.20 -5.82 -1.69
N GLU A 316 5.38 -5.66 -0.67
CA GLU A 316 4.82 -6.78 0.09
C GLU A 316 3.83 -7.60 -0.75
N MET A 317 3.02 -6.95 -1.56
CA MET A 317 2.06 -7.62 -2.43
C MET A 317 2.76 -8.37 -3.58
N ASN A 318 3.82 -7.79 -4.16
CA ASN A 318 4.66 -8.48 -5.14
C ASN A 318 5.36 -9.71 -4.55
N ARG A 319 5.78 -9.64 -3.27
CA ARG A 319 6.33 -10.77 -2.54
C ARG A 319 5.29 -11.88 -2.35
N ILE A 320 4.06 -11.54 -2.00
CA ILE A 320 2.96 -12.50 -1.83
C ILE A 320 2.60 -13.15 -3.17
N LEU A 321 2.51 -12.38 -4.25
CA LEU A 321 2.21 -12.89 -5.59
C LEU A 321 3.32 -13.84 -6.10
N SER A 322 4.59 -13.48 -5.92
CA SER A 322 5.72 -14.33 -6.31
C SER A 322 5.80 -15.64 -5.51
N GLN A 323 5.33 -15.66 -4.26
CA GLN A 323 5.24 -16.89 -3.46
C GLN A 323 4.09 -17.80 -3.92
N GLN A 324 2.98 -17.23 -4.40
CA GLN A 324 1.86 -18.00 -4.94
C GLN A 324 2.20 -18.66 -6.28
N GLU A 325 2.96 -18.00 -7.15
CA GLU A 325 3.43 -18.59 -8.42
C GLU A 325 4.39 -19.76 -8.21
N GLN A 326 5.19 -19.75 -7.14
CA GLN A 326 6.10 -20.85 -6.80
C GLN A 326 5.41 -22.03 -6.09
N GLY A 327 4.23 -21.80 -5.49
CA GLY A 327 3.44 -22.84 -4.80
C GLY A 327 2.47 -23.62 -5.70
N THR A 328 2.26 -23.21 -6.96
CA THR A 328 1.37 -23.89 -7.91
C THR A 328 2.10 -24.76 -8.92
N GLY A 329 3.40 -24.98 -8.74
CA GLY A 329 4.27 -25.73 -9.66
C GLY A 329 4.66 -27.15 -9.22
N ASP A 330 4.01 -27.72 -8.17
CA ASP A 330 4.20 -29.13 -7.74
C ASP A 330 2.95 -29.98 -7.97
#